data_1938a4fea7a53dd379e2578c0c9c2df0
#
_entry.id   1938a4fea7a53dd379e2578c0c9c2df0
#
_cell.length_a   1.000
_cell.length_b   1.000
_cell.length_c   1.000
_cell.angle_alpha   90.00
_cell.angle_beta   90.00
_cell.angle_gamma   90.00
#
_symmetry.space_group_name_H-M   'P 1'
#
loop_
_entity.id
_entity.type
_entity.pdbx_description
1 polymer ?
#
loop_
_entity_poly.entity_id
_entity_poly.type
_entity_poly.pdbx_seq_one_letter_code
_entity_poly.pdbx_strand_id
1 'polypeptide(L)'
;EIAQCLVGSEMCIRDRMSTPKVFESEYRFCLILWECEPIKSSELVKLCRDKLGWKPTTTYTVIKRLSERGIVKNENTVVSSLVSREQAQAAEIDEMVEKTFGGSLPAFIAAFTKHRRLSEREIDEVQQMIDRFREGESNG
;
A
#
# COMPACT_ATOMS: atom_id res chain seq x y z
N GLU A 1 12.03 22.15 13.19
CA GLU A 1 11.85 21.71 12.81
C GLU A 1 11.66 21.29 12.86
N ILE A 2 11.74 21.59 13.36
CA ILE A 2 11.46 21.06 12.99
C ILE A 2 11.33 20.48 13.26
N ALA A 3 11.44 20.70 13.77
CA ALA A 3 11.29 19.98 13.59
C ALA A 3 11.11 19.52 13.82
N GLN A 4 11.15 19.66 14.31
CA GLN A 4 10.96 19.04 14.15
C GLN A 4 10.68 18.37 14.30
N CYS A 5 10.89 18.80 15.01
CA CYS A 5 10.67 17.99 14.85
C CYS A 5 10.25 17.51 15.03
N LEU A 6 10.26 17.71 15.48
CA LEU A 6 9.89 17.11 15.24
C LEU A 6 9.65 16.48 15.44
N VAL A 7 9.82 16.73 15.96
CA VAL A 7 9.63 15.99 15.74
C VAL A 7 9.37 15.31 15.96
N GLY A 8 9.42 15.23 16.56
CA GLY A 8 9.33 14.49 16.40
C GLY A 8 8.95 13.82 16.70
N SER A 9 8.98 13.72 17.10
CA SER A 9 8.68 13.12 17.01
C SER A 9 8.22 12.54 16.94
N GLU A 10 7.82 12.53 17.23
CA GLU A 10 7.26 11.88 16.79
C GLU A 10 7.27 10.75 16.38
N MET A 11 6.97 9.88 17.24
CA MET A 11 7.61 9.01 16.46
C MET A 11 7.12 7.65 16.44
N CYS A 12 6.62 6.99 17.43
CA CYS A 12 6.13 5.64 17.37
C CYS A 12 4.89 5.51 16.54
N ILE A 13 4.14 6.52 16.49
CA ILE A 13 2.99 6.55 15.61
C ILE A 13 3.43 6.55 14.16
N ARG A 14 4.60 7.06 13.96
CA ARG A 14 5.17 7.13 12.63
C ARG A 14 5.57 5.81 12.05
N ASP A 15 5.71 4.79 12.87
CA ASP A 15 6.00 3.47 12.34
C ASP A 15 4.96 3.04 11.33
N ARG A 16 3.71 3.31 11.63
CA ARG A 16 2.64 3.03 10.70
C ARG A 16 2.70 3.93 9.50
N MET A 17 3.09 5.17 9.71
CA MET A 17 3.17 6.14 8.63
C MET A 17 4.46 6.04 7.85
N SER A 18 5.38 5.21 8.31
CA SER A 18 6.65 5.04 7.62
C SER A 18 6.54 4.17 6.37
N THR A 19 5.39 3.55 6.14
CA THR A 19 5.18 2.78 4.91
C THR A 19 5.30 3.73 3.72
N PRO A 20 6.27 3.50 2.82
CA PRO A 20 6.45 4.41 1.70
C PRO A 20 5.29 4.33 0.72
N LYS A 21 5.03 5.44 0.07
CA LYS A 21 4.01 5.48 -0.97
C LYS A 21 4.45 4.66 -2.18
N VAL A 22 3.52 3.92 -2.75
CA VAL A 22 3.74 3.18 -3.97
C VAL A 22 2.93 3.84 -5.07
N PHE A 23 3.61 4.34 -6.11
CA PHE A 23 2.94 5.00 -7.23
C PHE A 23 2.23 3.97 -8.10
N GLU A 24 1.30 4.42 -8.93
CA GLU A 24 0.46 3.53 -9.71
C GLU A 24 1.24 2.50 -10.52
N SER A 25 2.24 2.94 -11.27
CA SER A 25 3.05 2.02 -12.08
C SER A 25 3.83 1.05 -11.21
N GLU A 26 4.32 1.54 -10.08
CA GLU A 26 5.03 0.69 -9.12
C GLU A 26 4.08 -0.30 -8.46
N TYR A 27 2.85 0.13 -8.22
CA TYR A 27 1.84 -0.75 -7.64
C TYR A 27 1.54 -1.92 -8.58
N ARG A 28 1.43 -1.64 -9.88
CA ARG A 28 1.22 -2.69 -10.88
C ARG A 28 2.37 -3.68 -10.87
N PHE A 29 3.59 -3.18 -10.77
CA PHE A 29 4.76 -4.03 -10.63
C PHE A 29 4.67 -4.89 -9.38
N CYS A 30 4.31 -4.28 -8.25
CA CYS A 30 4.20 -4.99 -6.99
C CYS A 30 3.11 -6.06 -7.01
N LEU A 31 2.01 -5.84 -7.73
CA LEU A 31 0.98 -6.86 -7.87
C LEU A 31 1.54 -8.13 -8.47
N ILE A 32 2.42 -7.99 -9.47
CA ILE A 32 3.07 -9.14 -10.08
C ILE A 32 4.00 -9.81 -9.08
N LEU A 33 4.80 -8.99 -8.40
CA LEU A 33 5.77 -9.51 -7.44
C LEU A 33 5.09 -10.25 -6.29
N TRP A 34 4.04 -9.68 -5.73
CA TRP A 34 3.34 -10.30 -4.59
C TRP A 34 2.78 -11.68 -4.92
N GLU A 35 2.45 -11.91 -6.19
CA GLU A 35 1.91 -13.21 -6.59
C GLU A 35 2.98 -14.29 -6.74
N CYS A 36 4.21 -13.89 -7.05
CA CYS A 36 5.24 -14.86 -7.41
C CYS A 36 6.53 -14.73 -6.61
N GLU A 37 6.57 -13.88 -5.60
CA GLU A 37 7.78 -13.74 -4.80
C GLU A 37 8.04 -14.97 -3.93
N PRO A 38 9.29 -15.29 -3.62
CA PRO A 38 10.49 -14.67 -4.19
C PRO A 38 10.76 -15.14 -5.62
N ILE A 39 11.29 -14.26 -6.45
CA ILE A 39 11.48 -14.55 -7.86
C ILE A 39 12.79 -13.92 -8.34
N LYS A 40 13.47 -14.59 -9.27
CA LYS A 40 14.68 -14.03 -9.84
C LYS A 40 14.36 -12.80 -10.67
N SER A 41 15.24 -11.81 -10.61
CA SER A 41 15.02 -10.56 -11.34
C SER A 41 14.87 -10.80 -12.85
N SER A 42 15.61 -11.75 -13.41
CA SER A 42 15.50 -12.06 -14.84
C SER A 42 14.12 -12.61 -15.19
N GLU A 43 13.53 -13.40 -14.33
CA GLU A 43 12.18 -13.92 -14.58
C GLU A 43 11.12 -12.85 -14.35
N LEU A 44 11.35 -12.00 -13.36
CA LEU A 44 10.45 -10.88 -13.10
C LEU A 44 10.42 -9.92 -14.29
N VAL A 45 11.57 -9.69 -14.92
CA VAL A 45 11.67 -8.86 -16.12
C VAL A 45 10.78 -9.43 -17.23
N LYS A 46 10.80 -10.75 -17.39
CA LYS A 46 9.96 -11.39 -18.42
C LYS A 46 8.48 -11.20 -18.13
N LEU A 47 8.09 -11.35 -16.87
CA LEU A 47 6.70 -11.16 -16.48
C LEU A 47 6.25 -9.72 -16.68
N CYS A 48 7.09 -8.77 -16.32
CA CYS A 48 6.76 -7.35 -16.49
C CYS A 48 6.64 -7.00 -17.97
N ARG A 49 7.49 -7.59 -18.81
CA ARG A 49 7.38 -7.38 -20.24
C ARG A 49 6.05 -7.90 -20.78
N ASP A 50 5.68 -9.11 -20.35
CA ASP A 50 4.46 -9.75 -20.83
C ASP A 50 3.20 -9.07 -20.31
N LYS A 51 3.20 -8.67 -19.04
CA LYS A 51 2.00 -8.14 -18.40
C LYS A 51 1.89 -6.61 -18.47
N LEU A 52 3.02 -5.92 -18.43
CA LEU A 52 3.04 -4.45 -18.39
C LEU A 52 3.61 -3.83 -19.65
N GLY A 53 4.24 -4.63 -20.51
CA GLY A 53 4.88 -4.11 -21.70
C GLY A 53 6.16 -3.34 -21.40
N TRP A 54 6.77 -3.58 -20.27
CA TRP A 54 7.98 -2.87 -19.86
C TRP A 54 9.23 -3.44 -20.50
N LYS A 55 10.14 -2.56 -20.88
CA LYS A 55 11.46 -2.97 -21.32
C LYS A 55 12.26 -3.45 -20.11
N PRO A 56 13.25 -4.34 -20.32
CA PRO A 56 14.08 -4.82 -19.21
C PRO A 56 14.72 -3.69 -18.41
N THR A 57 15.19 -2.64 -19.09
CA THR A 57 15.81 -1.51 -18.40
C THR A 57 14.81 -0.81 -17.47
N THR A 58 13.57 -0.69 -17.91
CA THR A 58 12.53 -0.10 -17.09
C THR A 58 12.31 -0.91 -15.80
N THR A 59 12.21 -2.23 -15.96
CA THR A 59 12.00 -3.11 -14.81
C THR A 59 13.15 -3.02 -13.83
N TYR A 60 14.39 -3.07 -14.30
CA TYR A 60 15.55 -2.97 -13.40
C TYR A 60 15.61 -1.63 -12.70
N THR A 61 15.26 -0.55 -13.41
CA THR A 61 15.20 0.78 -12.81
C THR A 61 14.18 0.84 -11.68
N VAL A 62 13.02 0.24 -11.90
CA VAL A 62 11.97 0.22 -10.89
C VAL A 62 12.40 -0.62 -9.69
N ILE A 63 13.01 -1.77 -9.93
CA ILE A 63 13.51 -2.62 -8.83
C ILE A 63 14.50 -1.84 -7.98
N LYS A 64 15.43 -1.14 -8.62
CA LYS A 64 16.43 -0.35 -7.90
C LYS A 64 15.77 0.76 -7.08
N ARG A 65 14.84 1.49 -7.71
CA ARG A 65 14.15 2.58 -7.05
C ARG A 65 13.36 2.09 -5.83
N LEU A 66 12.64 0.99 -5.99
CA LEU A 66 11.85 0.44 -4.89
C LEU A 66 12.74 -0.13 -3.79
N SER A 67 13.89 -0.69 -4.17
CA SER A 67 14.86 -1.18 -3.20
C SER A 67 15.41 -0.05 -2.35
N GLU A 68 15.71 1.08 -2.98
CA GLU A 68 16.23 2.25 -2.27
C GLU A 68 15.19 2.83 -1.33
N ARG A 69 13.93 2.70 -1.67
CA ARG A 69 12.84 3.20 -0.83
C ARG A 69 12.36 2.19 0.21
N GLY A 70 12.95 1.01 0.24
CA GLY A 70 12.59 0.00 1.23
C GLY A 70 11.31 -0.76 0.95
N ILE A 71 10.85 -0.73 -0.29
CA ILE A 71 9.61 -1.43 -0.67
C ILE A 71 9.88 -2.87 -1.09
N VAL A 72 10.99 -3.09 -1.79
CA VAL A 72 11.39 -4.43 -2.19
C VAL A 72 12.84 -4.68 -1.78
N LYS A 73 13.22 -5.94 -1.83
CA LYS A 73 14.55 -6.39 -1.48
C LYS A 73 15.07 -7.22 -2.64
N ASN A 74 16.27 -6.91 -3.09
CA ASN A 74 16.94 -7.65 -4.16
C ASN A 74 18.26 -8.19 -3.63
N GLU A 75 18.27 -9.46 -3.28
CA GLU A 75 19.47 -10.12 -2.79
C GLU A 75 19.83 -11.28 -3.70
N ASN A 76 21.07 -11.29 -4.20
CA ASN A 76 21.57 -12.36 -5.06
C ASN A 76 20.62 -12.59 -6.24
N THR A 77 20.17 -11.51 -6.85
CA THR A 77 19.24 -11.50 -7.99
C THR A 77 17.85 -12.04 -7.67
N VAL A 78 17.54 -12.31 -6.40
CA VAL A 78 16.20 -12.72 -5.99
C VAL A 78 15.47 -11.52 -5.39
N VAL A 79 14.32 -11.22 -5.94
CA VAL A 79 13.50 -10.07 -5.53
C VAL A 79 12.33 -10.52 -4.69
N SER A 80 12.12 -9.84 -3.58
CA SER A 80 10.96 -10.07 -2.73
C SER A 80 10.48 -8.75 -2.17
N SER A 81 9.23 -8.69 -1.73
CA SER A 81 8.68 -7.47 -1.19
C SER A 81 9.00 -7.32 0.29
N LEU A 82 9.21 -6.08 0.72
CA LEU A 82 9.36 -5.74 2.13
C LEU A 82 8.07 -5.12 2.67
N VAL A 83 7.20 -4.68 1.79
CA VAL A 83 5.91 -4.08 2.11
C VAL A 83 4.83 -5.02 1.57
N SER A 84 3.89 -5.39 2.42
CA SER A 84 2.82 -6.29 1.99
C SER A 84 1.79 -5.52 1.16
N ARG A 85 0.97 -6.29 0.43
CA ARG A 85 -0.11 -5.71 -0.34
C ARG A 85 -1.06 -4.91 0.54
N GLU A 86 -1.39 -5.45 1.70
CA GLU A 86 -2.27 -4.79 2.65
C GLU A 86 -1.67 -3.49 3.18
N GLN A 87 -0.37 -3.50 3.45
CA GLN A 87 0.31 -2.29 3.90
C GLN A 87 0.29 -1.20 2.83
N ALA A 88 0.52 -1.59 1.57
CA ALA A 88 0.50 -0.64 0.47
C ALA A 88 -0.91 -0.06 0.27
N GLN A 89 -1.92 -0.91 0.36
CA GLN A 89 -3.30 -0.47 0.22
C GLN A 89 -3.70 0.48 1.36
N ALA A 90 -3.29 0.16 2.57
CA ALA A 90 -3.61 1.01 3.72
C ALA A 90 -2.96 2.39 3.59
N ALA A 91 -1.71 2.42 3.14
CA ALA A 91 -1.01 3.69 2.95
C ALA A 91 -1.70 4.55 1.89
N GLU A 92 -2.18 3.93 0.83
CA GLU A 92 -2.88 4.66 -0.23
C GLU A 92 -4.20 5.25 0.27
N ILE A 93 -4.94 4.48 1.04
CA ILE A 93 -6.20 4.94 1.61
C ILE A 93 -5.95 6.08 2.60
N ASP A 94 -4.96 5.93 3.46
CA ASP A 94 -4.63 6.96 4.44
C ASP A 94 -4.30 8.28 3.76
N GLU A 95 -3.50 8.24 2.70
CA GLU A 95 -3.14 9.45 1.97
C GLU A 95 -4.37 10.09 1.34
N MET A 96 -5.23 9.29 0.72
CA MET A 96 -6.42 9.82 0.08
C MET A 96 -7.36 10.48 1.09
N VAL A 97 -7.58 9.83 2.22
CA VAL A 97 -8.45 10.37 3.26
C VAL A 97 -7.89 11.67 3.81
N GLU A 98 -6.57 11.72 4.04
CA GLU A 98 -5.94 12.95 4.51
C GLU A 98 -6.06 14.08 3.52
N LYS A 99 -5.75 13.82 2.27
CA LYS A 99 -5.74 14.87 1.25
C LYS A 99 -7.14 15.35 0.88
N THR A 100 -8.05 14.43 0.73
CA THR A 100 -9.36 14.73 0.15
C THR A 100 -10.40 15.03 1.21
N PHE A 101 -10.32 14.36 2.35
CA PHE A 101 -11.36 14.45 3.37
C PHE A 101 -10.82 14.97 4.71
N GLY A 102 -9.62 15.53 4.69
CA GLY A 102 -9.06 16.13 5.90
C GLY A 102 -8.88 15.16 7.06
N GLY A 103 -8.67 13.89 6.75
CA GLY A 103 -8.49 12.87 7.78
C GLY A 103 -9.78 12.29 8.31
N SER A 104 -10.93 12.67 7.74
CA SER A 104 -12.22 12.21 8.25
C SER A 104 -12.70 10.97 7.49
N LEU A 105 -12.62 9.83 8.15
CA LEU A 105 -13.13 8.59 7.58
C LEU A 105 -14.65 8.64 7.38
N PRO A 106 -15.44 9.17 8.32
CA PRO A 106 -16.88 9.30 8.07
C PRO A 106 -17.21 10.13 6.82
N ALA A 107 -16.43 11.19 6.55
CA ALA A 107 -16.64 11.98 5.35
C ALA A 107 -16.36 11.16 4.09
N PHE A 108 -15.31 10.34 4.12
CA PHE A 108 -14.99 9.44 3.02
C PHE A 108 -16.12 8.46 2.79
N ILE A 109 -16.60 7.82 3.83
CA ILE A 109 -17.69 6.83 3.73
C ILE A 109 -18.95 7.49 3.18
N ALA A 110 -19.28 8.69 3.64
CA ALA A 110 -20.44 9.42 3.18
C ALA A 110 -20.36 9.72 1.68
N ALA A 111 -19.19 10.17 1.23
CA ALA A 111 -18.98 10.45 -0.20
C ALA A 111 -19.05 9.18 -1.03
N PHE A 112 -18.45 8.11 -0.54
CA PHE A 112 -18.45 6.83 -1.23
C PHE A 112 -19.87 6.30 -1.44
N THR A 113 -20.66 6.30 -0.37
CA THR A 113 -22.03 5.76 -0.43
C THR A 113 -22.98 6.64 -1.21
N LYS A 114 -22.66 7.91 -1.37
CA LYS A 114 -23.46 8.84 -2.15
C LYS A 114 -23.40 8.52 -3.64
N HIS A 115 -22.25 8.08 -4.10
CA HIS A 115 -22.02 7.81 -5.52
C HIS A 115 -22.14 6.35 -5.89
N ARG A 116 -22.21 5.48 -4.91
CA ARG A 116 -22.21 4.05 -5.13
C ARG A 116 -23.26 3.40 -4.25
N ARG A 117 -24.09 2.57 -4.86
CA ARG A 117 -25.05 1.83 -4.07
C ARG A 117 -24.41 0.56 -3.57
N LEU A 118 -24.54 0.32 -2.29
CA LEU A 118 -24.08 -0.90 -1.68
C LEU A 118 -25.25 -1.89 -1.62
N SER A 119 -24.98 -3.15 -1.92
CA SER A 119 -25.97 -4.19 -1.74
C SER A 119 -26.14 -4.44 -0.25
N GLU A 120 -27.28 -5.06 0.12
CA GLU A 120 -27.51 -5.41 1.51
C GLU A 120 -26.41 -6.31 2.05
N ARG A 121 -25.92 -7.21 1.21
CA ARG A 121 -24.82 -8.09 1.59
C ARG A 121 -23.55 -7.31 1.90
N GLU A 122 -23.22 -6.33 1.06
CA GLU A 122 -22.05 -5.50 1.31
C GLU A 122 -22.19 -4.68 2.59
N ILE A 123 -23.38 -4.15 2.82
CA ILE A 123 -23.66 -3.39 4.03
C ILE A 123 -23.46 -4.28 5.27
N ASP A 124 -24.00 -5.49 5.22
CA ASP A 124 -23.84 -6.43 6.34
C ASP A 124 -22.40 -6.80 6.57
N GLU A 125 -21.65 -7.05 5.51
CA GLU A 125 -20.24 -7.40 5.65
C GLU A 125 -19.43 -6.26 6.27
N VAL A 126 -19.69 -5.03 5.82
CA VAL A 126 -19.00 -3.86 6.37
C VAL A 126 -19.39 -3.65 7.82
N GLN A 127 -20.68 -3.82 8.13
CA GLN A 127 -21.15 -3.67 9.49
C GLN A 127 -20.46 -4.66 10.42
N GLN A 128 -20.30 -5.89 9.97
CA GLN A 128 -19.61 -6.91 10.77
C GLN A 128 -18.14 -6.55 11.00
N MET A 129 -17.49 -5.99 9.98
CA MET A 129 -16.11 -5.55 10.12
C MET A 129 -15.97 -4.45 11.17
N ILE A 130 -16.88 -3.49 11.12
CA ILE A 130 -16.89 -2.39 12.08
C ILE A 130 -17.11 -2.91 13.49
N ASP A 131 -18.06 -3.82 13.65
CA ASP A 131 -18.37 -4.40 14.95
C ASP A 131 -17.17 -5.16 15.51
N ARG A 132 -16.48 -5.92 14.67
CA ARG A 132 -15.29 -6.65 15.11
C ARG A 132 -14.17 -5.71 15.49
N PHE A 133 -14.00 -4.64 14.76
CA PHE A 133 -12.99 -3.64 15.07
C PHE A 133 -13.28 -3.00 16.43
N ARG A 134 -14.54 -2.67 16.65
CA ARG A 134 -14.97 -2.08 17.92
C ARG A 134 -14.70 -3.01 19.10
N GLU A 135 -15.00 -4.30 18.93
CA GLU A 135 -14.74 -5.29 19.98
C GLU A 135 -13.25 -5.46 20.23
N GLY A 136 -12.46 -5.50 19.18
CA GLY A 136 -11.01 -5.60 19.31
C GLY A 136 -10.44 -4.41 20.03
N GLU A 137 -10.95 -3.24 19.76
CA GLU A 137 -10.50 -2.02 20.41
C GLU A 137 -10.89 -1.98 21.87
N SER A 138 -12.10 -2.42 22.19
CA SER A 138 -12.50 -2.44 23.58
C SER A 138 -11.74 -3.47 24.40
N ASN A 139 -11.23 -4.51 23.78
CA ASN A 139 -10.43 -5.52 24.45
C ASN A 139 -8.95 -5.17 24.48
N GLY A 140 -8.56 -4.24 23.65
CA GLY A 140 -7.18 -3.80 23.60
C GLY A 140 -6.98 -2.60 24.52
#